data_91bcd4a06fbbf799cda61aa8f2f7ff7d
#
_entry.id   91bcd4a06fbbf799cda61aa8f2f7ff7d
#
_cell.length_a   1.000
_cell.length_b   1.000
_cell.length_c   1.000
_cell.angle_alpha   90.00
_cell.angle_beta   90.00
_cell.angle_gamma   90.00
#
_symmetry.space_group_name_H-M   'P 1'
#
loop_
_entity.id
_entity.type
_entity.pdbx_description
1 polymer ?
#
loop_
_entity_poly.entity_id
_entity_poly.type
_entity_poly.pdbx_seq_one_letter_code
_entity_poly.pdbx_strand_id
1 'polypeptide(L)'
;SLVGSEMCIETASEERVEATMPVDHRTRQPFGILHGGATLALAETVAGLGSMIICEPDEIVVGMQVSGNHISSAHEGDTVRAVGTILHKGRSSHIWNVDVFTSTNKLVSSIRVVNSVIKKR
;
A
#
# COMPACT_ATOMS: atom_id res chain seq x y z
N SER A 1 5.74 -12.24 6.09
CA SER A 1 5.15 -11.99 4.79
C SER A 1 6.13 -11.28 3.87
N LEU A 2 5.85 -11.33 2.60
CA LEU A 2 6.70 -10.69 1.60
C LEU A 2 6.83 -9.18 1.84
N VAL A 3 5.77 -8.55 2.25
CA VAL A 3 5.72 -7.11 2.43
C VAL A 3 6.22 -6.70 3.81
N GLY A 4 5.80 -7.43 4.84
CA GLY A 4 6.07 -7.03 6.22
C GLY A 4 7.53 -6.97 6.61
N SER A 5 8.38 -7.83 6.05
CA SER A 5 9.78 -7.91 6.44
C SER A 5 10.68 -6.92 5.69
N GLU A 6 10.26 -6.45 4.51
CA GLU A 6 11.13 -5.65 3.64
C GLU A 6 10.64 -4.22 3.43
N MET A 7 9.43 -3.93 3.86
CA MET A 7 8.87 -2.60 3.71
C MET A 7 9.41 -1.67 4.79
N CYS A 8 9.80 -0.47 4.37
CA CYS A 8 10.22 0.58 5.28
C CYS A 8 9.21 1.71 5.24
N ILE A 9 8.68 2.09 6.40
CA ILE A 9 7.79 3.25 6.51
C ILE A 9 8.66 4.52 6.54
N GLU A 10 8.44 5.41 5.59
CA GLU A 10 9.18 6.67 5.50
C GLU A 10 8.46 7.80 6.24
N THR A 11 7.15 7.93 6.03
CA THR A 11 6.32 8.90 6.72
C THR A 11 4.94 8.31 6.96
N ALA A 12 4.29 8.75 8.04
CA ALA A 12 2.93 8.33 8.34
C ALA A 12 2.22 9.46 9.09
N SER A 13 1.04 9.82 8.60
CA SER A 13 0.17 10.82 9.22
C SER A 13 -1.28 10.38 9.00
N GLU A 14 -2.22 11.19 9.49
CA GLU A 14 -3.63 10.89 9.36
C GLU A 14 -4.13 10.90 7.92
N GLU A 15 -3.39 11.54 7.01
CA GLU A 15 -3.84 11.71 5.62
C GLU A 15 -2.93 11.04 4.60
N ARG A 16 -1.69 10.72 4.98
CA ARG A 16 -0.68 10.26 4.04
C ARG A 16 0.29 9.29 4.69
N VAL A 17 0.56 8.21 3.98
CA VAL A 17 1.56 7.21 4.37
C VAL A 17 2.48 6.97 3.19
N GLU A 18 3.80 7.04 3.40
CA GLU A 18 4.78 6.65 2.40
C GLU A 18 5.61 5.49 2.92
N ALA A 19 5.84 4.52 2.06
CA ALA A 19 6.65 3.37 2.37
C ALA A 19 7.48 2.98 1.15
N THR A 20 8.62 2.34 1.39
CA THR A 20 9.48 1.82 0.33
C THR A 20 9.61 0.31 0.45
N MET A 21 9.85 -0.34 -0.67
CA MET A 21 10.07 -1.79 -0.73
C MET A 21 11.06 -2.09 -1.85
N PRO A 22 12.11 -2.90 -1.59
CA PRO A 22 13.01 -3.30 -2.65
C PRO A 22 12.37 -4.28 -3.61
N VAL A 23 12.76 -4.22 -4.87
CA VAL A 23 12.41 -5.22 -5.87
C VAL A 23 13.55 -6.23 -5.91
N ASP A 24 13.34 -7.40 -5.35
CA ASP A 24 14.36 -8.45 -5.28
C ASP A 24 13.73 -9.81 -5.61
N HIS A 25 14.47 -10.88 -5.38
CA HIS A 25 14.01 -12.23 -5.73
C HIS A 25 12.71 -12.65 -5.04
N ARG A 26 12.30 -11.96 -3.96
CA ARG A 26 11.07 -12.26 -3.23
C ARG A 26 9.85 -11.55 -3.81
N THR A 27 10.05 -10.45 -4.51
CA THR A 27 8.96 -9.60 -5.00
C THR A 27 8.89 -9.51 -6.52
N ARG A 28 9.86 -10.08 -7.22
CA ARG A 28 9.87 -10.09 -8.69
C ARG A 28 9.14 -11.30 -9.26
N GLN A 29 8.61 -11.16 -10.47
CA GLN A 29 8.17 -12.28 -11.26
C GLN A 29 9.36 -12.85 -12.06
N PRO A 30 9.21 -14.03 -12.75
CA PRO A 30 10.34 -14.70 -13.41
C PRO A 30 11.13 -13.87 -14.42
N PHE A 31 10.56 -12.81 -14.97
CA PHE A 31 11.24 -11.94 -15.94
C PHE A 31 12.03 -10.80 -15.28
N GLY A 32 12.16 -10.79 -13.97
CA GLY A 32 12.94 -9.79 -13.27
C GLY A 32 12.22 -8.48 -12.98
N ILE A 33 10.92 -8.43 -13.17
CA ILE A 33 10.11 -7.25 -12.82
C ILE A 33 9.26 -7.53 -11.59
N LEU A 34 8.83 -6.47 -10.93
CA LEU A 34 8.04 -6.54 -9.71
C LEU A 34 6.72 -7.28 -9.96
N HIS A 35 6.42 -8.25 -9.12
CA HIS A 35 5.17 -9.01 -9.18
C HIS A 35 4.00 -8.11 -8.80
N GLY A 36 2.93 -8.13 -9.63
CA GLY A 36 1.73 -7.32 -9.36
C GLY A 36 1.09 -7.63 -8.01
N GLY A 37 1.09 -8.90 -7.60
CA GLY A 37 0.57 -9.29 -6.29
C GLY A 37 1.35 -8.67 -5.14
N ALA A 38 2.67 -8.53 -5.27
CA ALA A 38 3.49 -7.87 -4.27
C ALA A 38 3.14 -6.36 -4.17
N THR A 39 2.86 -5.73 -5.30
CA THR A 39 2.44 -4.33 -5.33
C THR A 39 1.09 -4.13 -4.65
N LEU A 40 0.13 -5.03 -4.89
CA LEU A 40 -1.18 -4.97 -4.23
C LEU A 40 -1.04 -5.18 -2.72
N ALA A 41 -0.21 -6.14 -2.29
CA ALA A 41 0.04 -6.39 -0.87
C ALA A 41 0.68 -5.18 -0.19
N LEU A 42 1.62 -4.52 -0.86
CA LEU A 42 2.23 -3.29 -0.37
C LEU A 42 1.17 -2.20 -0.18
N ALA A 43 0.29 -2.02 -1.16
CA ALA A 43 -0.77 -1.03 -1.10
C ALA A 43 -1.75 -1.30 0.06
N GLU A 44 -2.14 -2.57 0.25
CA GLU A 44 -3.01 -2.96 1.36
C GLU A 44 -2.36 -2.66 2.72
N THR A 45 -1.07 -2.92 2.85
CA THR A 45 -0.33 -2.68 4.08
C THR A 45 -0.25 -1.18 4.38
N VAL A 46 0.06 -0.37 3.38
CA VAL A 46 0.14 1.10 3.51
C VAL A 46 -1.21 1.67 3.93
N ALA A 47 -2.28 1.28 3.25
CA ALA A 47 -3.62 1.77 3.57
C ALA A 47 -4.09 1.27 4.94
N GLY A 48 -3.76 0.03 5.30
CA GLY A 48 -4.08 -0.52 6.61
C GLY A 48 -3.41 0.24 7.74
N LEU A 49 -2.13 0.55 7.59
CA LEU A 49 -1.39 1.36 8.57
C LEU A 49 -1.99 2.75 8.69
N GLY A 50 -2.32 3.39 7.56
CA GLY A 50 -2.95 4.70 7.57
C GLY A 50 -4.29 4.70 8.29
N SER A 51 -5.11 3.70 8.04
CA SER A 51 -6.40 3.56 8.71
C SER A 51 -6.23 3.31 10.21
N MET A 52 -5.24 2.51 10.61
CA MET A 52 -4.96 2.27 12.02
C MET A 52 -4.58 3.54 12.78
N ILE A 53 -3.84 4.44 12.13
CA ILE A 53 -3.46 5.72 12.73
C ILE A 53 -4.69 6.60 12.98
N ILE A 54 -5.66 6.54 12.07
CA ILE A 54 -6.88 7.36 12.14
C ILE A 54 -7.89 6.81 13.14
N CYS A 55 -7.94 5.49 13.28
CA CYS A 55 -8.98 4.81 14.07
C CYS A 55 -8.91 5.14 15.55
N GLU A 56 -10.06 5.11 16.19
CA GLU A 56 -10.19 5.21 17.65
C GLU A 56 -9.71 3.91 18.28
N PRO A 57 -9.33 3.94 19.60
CA PRO A 57 -8.82 2.75 20.28
C PRO A 57 -9.78 1.56 20.31
N ASP A 58 -11.09 1.81 20.21
CA ASP A 58 -12.11 0.75 20.23
C ASP A 58 -12.48 0.28 18.83
N GLU A 59 -11.74 0.68 17.80
CA GLU A 59 -12.01 0.31 16.43
C GLU A 59 -10.96 -0.64 15.89
N ILE A 60 -11.37 -1.50 14.94
CA ILE A 60 -10.46 -2.35 14.17
C ILE A 60 -10.69 -2.10 12.69
N VAL A 61 -9.65 -2.34 11.92
CA VAL A 61 -9.65 -2.15 10.48
C VAL A 61 -9.61 -3.52 9.79
N VAL A 62 -10.51 -3.73 8.85
CA VAL A 62 -10.56 -4.94 8.04
C VAL A 62 -10.55 -4.54 6.57
N GLY A 63 -9.63 -5.09 5.79
CA GLY A 63 -9.60 -4.85 4.35
C GLY A 63 -10.84 -5.43 3.68
N MET A 64 -11.50 -4.63 2.85
CA MET A 64 -12.68 -5.05 2.12
C MET A 64 -12.41 -5.29 0.65
N GLN A 65 -11.62 -4.45 0.04
CA GLN A 65 -11.39 -4.49 -1.39
C GLN A 65 -10.06 -3.86 -1.73
N VAL A 66 -9.36 -4.46 -2.66
CA VAL A 66 -8.18 -3.87 -3.28
C VAL A 66 -8.31 -4.06 -4.78
N SER A 67 -8.11 -2.98 -5.53
CA SER A 67 -8.12 -3.03 -6.99
C SER A 67 -7.16 -2.00 -7.53
N GLY A 68 -6.57 -2.28 -8.68
CA GLY A 68 -5.61 -1.34 -9.22
C GLY A 68 -5.23 -1.63 -10.65
N ASN A 69 -4.54 -0.65 -11.22
CA ASN A 69 -4.00 -0.71 -12.56
C ASN A 69 -2.49 -0.75 -12.47
N HIS A 70 -1.90 -1.76 -13.09
CA HIS A 70 -0.45 -1.85 -13.26
C HIS A 70 -0.10 -1.16 -14.58
N ILE A 71 0.68 -0.09 -14.50
CA ILE A 71 0.89 0.84 -15.61
C ILE A 71 2.25 0.64 -16.25
N SER A 72 3.27 0.44 -15.44
CA SER A 72 4.63 0.21 -15.93
C SER A 72 5.36 -0.75 -15.00
N SER A 73 6.56 -1.16 -15.41
CA SER A 73 7.33 -2.15 -14.67
C SER A 73 8.38 -1.51 -13.77
N ALA A 74 8.60 -2.12 -12.61
CA ALA A 74 9.78 -1.88 -11.80
C ALA A 74 10.66 -3.13 -11.88
N HIS A 75 11.98 -2.95 -11.96
CA HIS A 75 12.91 -4.05 -12.19
C HIS A 75 13.65 -4.44 -10.92
N GLU A 76 14.13 -5.68 -10.90
CA GLU A 76 14.97 -6.16 -9.81
C GLU A 76 16.18 -5.24 -9.61
N GLY A 77 16.48 -4.93 -8.37
CA GLY A 77 17.54 -3.99 -8.02
C GLY A 77 17.03 -2.58 -7.74
N ASP A 78 15.79 -2.28 -8.13
CA ASP A 78 15.18 -0.98 -7.83
C ASP A 78 14.49 -1.02 -6.47
N THR A 79 14.10 0.15 -5.98
CA THR A 79 13.28 0.32 -4.78
C THR A 79 12.04 1.10 -5.19
N VAL A 80 10.88 0.56 -4.92
CA VAL A 80 9.62 1.25 -5.20
C VAL A 80 9.14 2.01 -3.97
N ARG A 81 8.46 3.12 -4.23
CA ARG A 81 7.87 3.97 -3.20
C ARG A 81 6.36 3.97 -3.36
N ALA A 82 5.66 3.58 -2.32
CA ALA A 82 4.21 3.61 -2.27
C ALA A 82 3.77 4.86 -1.50
N VAL A 83 2.86 5.61 -2.10
CA VAL A 83 2.31 6.83 -1.51
C VAL A 83 0.82 6.64 -1.36
N GLY A 84 0.36 6.48 -0.13
CA GLY A 84 -1.05 6.35 0.22
C GLY A 84 -1.62 7.67 0.68
N THR A 85 -2.72 8.08 0.08
CA THR A 85 -3.47 9.26 0.50
C THR A 85 -4.93 8.87 0.70
N ILE A 86 -5.55 9.40 1.77
CA ILE A 86 -6.92 9.06 2.03
C ILE A 86 -7.85 9.91 1.16
N LEU A 87 -8.79 9.25 0.50
CA LEU A 87 -9.80 9.90 -0.35
C LEU A 87 -11.11 10.11 0.39
N HIS A 88 -11.43 9.19 1.30
CA HIS A 88 -12.67 9.23 2.05
C HIS A 88 -12.45 8.66 3.44
N LYS A 89 -12.76 9.44 4.44
CA LYS A 89 -12.71 9.03 5.84
C LYS A 89 -14.15 9.02 6.37
N GLY A 90 -14.82 7.89 6.17
CA GLY A 90 -16.19 7.69 6.62
C GLY A 90 -16.23 7.09 8.03
N ARG A 91 -17.45 6.99 8.55
CA ARG A 91 -17.68 6.42 9.88
C ARG A 91 -17.37 4.92 9.92
N SER A 92 -17.68 4.21 8.85
CA SER A 92 -17.54 2.75 8.79
C SER A 92 -16.61 2.28 7.68
N SER A 93 -16.04 3.20 6.90
CA SER A 93 -15.11 2.83 5.84
C SER A 93 -14.10 3.93 5.56
N HIS A 94 -12.92 3.51 5.13
CA HIS A 94 -11.89 4.42 4.60
C HIS A 94 -11.57 4.00 3.18
N ILE A 95 -11.41 4.98 2.30
CA ILE A 95 -10.97 4.73 0.92
C ILE A 95 -9.63 5.42 0.73
N TRP A 96 -8.63 4.64 0.34
CA TRP A 96 -7.28 5.11 0.11
C TRP A 96 -6.92 4.98 -1.36
N ASN A 97 -6.16 5.95 -1.86
CA ASN A 97 -5.45 5.80 -3.12
C ASN A 97 -3.98 5.55 -2.80
N VAL A 98 -3.41 4.52 -3.39
CA VAL A 98 -1.99 4.20 -3.22
C VAL A 98 -1.35 4.16 -4.59
N ASP A 99 -0.45 5.10 -4.85
CA ASP A 99 0.33 5.14 -6.07
C ASP A 99 1.73 4.63 -5.77
N VAL A 100 2.26 3.79 -6.65
CA VAL A 100 3.57 3.17 -6.50
C VAL A 100 4.48 3.66 -7.61
N PHE A 101 5.65 4.15 -7.23
CA PHE A 101 6.62 4.76 -8.14
C PHE A 101 7.96 4.03 -8.08
N THR A 102 8.70 4.05 -9.20
CA THR A 102 10.10 3.64 -9.21
C THR A 102 10.97 4.70 -8.52
N SER A 103 12.25 4.38 -8.31
CA SER A 103 13.22 5.34 -7.77
C SER A 103 13.39 6.58 -8.64
N THR A 104 13.04 6.49 -9.93
CA THR A 104 13.09 7.63 -10.87
C THR A 104 11.72 8.30 -11.03
N ASN A 105 10.77 8.02 -10.13
CA ASN A 105 9.44 8.62 -10.09
C ASN A 105 8.53 8.23 -11.28
N LYS A 106 8.79 7.08 -11.88
CA LYS A 106 7.89 6.54 -12.90
C LYS A 106 6.74 5.81 -12.19
N LEU A 107 5.50 6.10 -12.56
CA LEU A 107 4.33 5.46 -11.96
C LEU A 107 4.25 4.00 -12.40
N VAL A 108 4.30 3.10 -11.43
CA VAL A 108 4.23 1.65 -11.66
C VAL A 108 2.80 1.16 -11.55
N SER A 109 2.09 1.57 -10.51
CA SER A 109 0.71 1.14 -10.27
C SER A 109 -0.06 2.22 -9.55
N SER A 110 -1.36 2.26 -9.81
CA SER A 110 -2.29 3.12 -9.07
C SER A 110 -3.38 2.21 -8.52
N ILE A 111 -3.53 2.20 -7.19
CA ILE A 111 -4.30 1.19 -6.48
C ILE A 111 -5.31 1.87 -5.57
N ARG A 112 -6.52 1.32 -5.54
CA ARG A 112 -7.57 1.76 -4.63
C ARG A 112 -7.78 0.69 -3.58
N VAL A 113 -7.75 1.10 -2.30
CA VAL A 113 -7.97 0.21 -1.16
C VAL A 113 -9.14 0.71 -0.35
N VAL A 114 -10.08 -0.18 -0.08
CA VAL A 114 -11.24 0.10 0.78
C VAL A 114 -11.09 -0.71 2.05
N ASN A 115 -11.11 -0.04 3.18
CA ASN A 115 -11.05 -0.66 4.50
C ASN A 115 -12.37 -0.44 5.24
N SER A 116 -12.84 -1.47 5.92
CA SER A 116 -13.97 -1.38 6.83
C SER A 116 -13.47 -1.03 8.23
N VAL A 117 -14.16 -0.15 8.91
CA VAL A 117 -13.87 0.25 10.28
C VAL A 117 -14.98 -0.31 11.17
N ILE A 118 -14.61 -1.17 12.11
CA ILE A 118 -15.55 -1.91 12.94
C ILE A 118 -15.28 -1.59 14.41
N LYS A 119 -16.32 -1.29 15.16
CA LYS A 119 -16.19 -1.11 16.60
C LYS A 119 -16.01 -2.44 17.30
N LYS A 120 -15.04 -2.51 18.20
CA LYS A 120 -14.87 -3.64 19.09
C LYS A 120 -16.02 -3.66 20.11
N ARG A 121 -16.38 -4.85 20.50
CA ARG A 121 -17.36 -5.04 21.56
C ARG A 121 -16.69 -5.23 22.91
#